data_6e7db40c2398e16f6437608aa7acdd0b
#
_entry.id   6e7db40c2398e16f6437608aa7acdd0b
#
_cell.length_a   1.000
_cell.length_b   1.000
_cell.length_c   1.000
_cell.angle_alpha   90.00
_cell.angle_beta   90.00
_cell.angle_gamma   90.00
#
_symmetry.space_group_name_H-M   'P 1'
#
loop_
_entity.id
_entity.type
_entity.pdbx_description
1 polymer ?
#
loop_
_entity_poly.entity_id
_entity_poly.type
_entity_poly.pdbx_seq_one_letter_code
_entity_poly.pdbx_strand_id
1 'polypeptide(L)'
;MYLSDLALTDFRSYERAIVALKPGVTVLVGENGQGKTNLIEAVGYLSTLSSHRVSGDAALVRQGATAAVVQARVVRSSAPTTVEVEIYSGRANRARINRGLVRPPEIVGTVRSVLFAPEDLELVSGDPAARRSFLDRIMVQLRPRMVAVKSEYDRAARQRAALLKSAGAARRGGGSADAAALDVWDVQLARLGARITAARAEIIARLRPRVDEFYAKVSGGRGPAEIAYRASAGRLTERANGSGGGPDFGEGTQEELRDVELNEIRLISAMAERREEEIRRGVNLVGPHRDELELALGTLPARGYASHGESWSYALALKLASWRVLCGDESGEWAEGGEPVLILDDVFAELDARRRDRLARIVEEAEQAIVTAAVGSELPAELGGRRLTVTLGNVSEEPESVSEEMASVVEESGNVVEETRSDGEEDGGNAPVAGNGRAAEGGGDG
;
A
#
# COMPACT_ATOMS: atom_id res chain seq x y z
N MET A 1 -8.83 9.24 -8.23
CA MET A 1 -8.11 8.60 -9.37
C MET A 1 -8.31 7.11 -9.34
N TYR A 2 -8.28 6.45 -10.49
CA TYR A 2 -8.37 5.00 -10.53
C TYR A 2 -7.37 4.40 -11.52
N LEU A 3 -7.04 3.13 -11.34
CA LEU A 3 -6.30 2.33 -12.29
C LEU A 3 -7.29 1.71 -13.28
N SER A 4 -7.07 1.91 -14.59
CA SER A 4 -7.86 1.22 -15.62
C SER A 4 -7.23 -0.10 -16.05
N ASP A 5 -5.90 -0.20 -15.98
CA ASP A 5 -5.16 -1.39 -16.38
C ASP A 5 -3.93 -1.58 -15.49
N LEU A 6 -3.65 -2.85 -15.19
CA LEU A 6 -2.41 -3.29 -14.55
C LEU A 6 -1.80 -4.39 -15.41
N ALA A 7 -0.55 -4.23 -15.83
CA ALA A 7 0.20 -5.24 -16.57
C ALA A 7 1.48 -5.61 -15.81
N LEU A 8 1.72 -6.90 -15.71
CA LEU A 8 2.89 -7.49 -15.06
C LEU A 8 3.65 -8.36 -16.06
N THR A 9 4.96 -8.28 -16.03
CA THR A 9 5.86 -9.21 -16.74
C THR A 9 6.96 -9.64 -15.79
N ASP A 10 7.16 -10.95 -15.64
CA ASP A 10 8.17 -11.55 -14.78
C ASP A 10 8.17 -11.03 -13.33
N PHE A 11 6.99 -10.70 -12.81
CA PHE A 11 6.82 -10.18 -11.46
C PHE A 11 6.30 -11.27 -10.52
N ARG A 12 7.07 -11.61 -9.50
CA ARG A 12 6.71 -12.64 -8.50
C ARG A 12 6.38 -13.98 -9.18
N SER A 13 5.11 -14.44 -9.08
CA SER A 13 4.62 -15.66 -9.71
C SER A 13 4.14 -15.46 -11.16
N TYR A 14 3.99 -14.21 -11.60
CA TYR A 14 3.46 -13.89 -12.92
C TYR A 14 4.55 -13.84 -13.97
N GLU A 15 4.46 -14.69 -14.98
CA GLU A 15 5.22 -14.53 -16.22
C GLU A 15 4.67 -13.36 -17.03
N ARG A 16 3.36 -13.35 -17.23
CA ARG A 16 2.63 -12.25 -17.85
C ARG A 16 1.21 -12.22 -17.32
N ALA A 17 0.74 -11.03 -16.92
CA ALA A 17 -0.65 -10.79 -16.59
C ALA A 17 -1.07 -9.41 -17.08
N ILE A 18 -2.31 -9.29 -17.56
CA ILE A 18 -2.96 -8.03 -17.88
C ILE A 18 -4.33 -8.06 -17.24
N VAL A 19 -4.59 -7.10 -16.35
CA VAL A 19 -5.82 -7.00 -15.58
C VAL A 19 -6.46 -5.66 -15.89
N ALA A 20 -7.63 -5.70 -16.53
CA ALA A 20 -8.47 -4.52 -16.69
C ALA A 20 -9.20 -4.24 -15.37
N LEU A 21 -9.13 -3.01 -14.89
CA LEU A 21 -9.75 -2.54 -13.65
C LEU A 21 -10.77 -1.44 -13.97
N LYS A 22 -11.72 -1.23 -13.07
CA LYS A 22 -12.77 -0.20 -13.19
C LYS A 22 -12.91 0.56 -11.88
N PRO A 23 -13.49 1.77 -11.87
CA PRO A 23 -13.97 2.39 -10.64
C PRO A 23 -14.93 1.47 -9.89
N GLY A 24 -15.04 1.69 -8.57
CA GLY A 24 -15.80 0.84 -7.66
C GLY A 24 -14.98 -0.34 -7.12
N VAL A 25 -15.67 -1.32 -6.55
CA VAL A 25 -15.05 -2.46 -5.89
C VAL A 25 -14.70 -3.54 -6.91
N THR A 26 -13.45 -4.00 -6.87
CA THR A 26 -12.99 -5.20 -7.58
C THR A 26 -12.55 -6.24 -6.56
N VAL A 27 -13.13 -7.41 -6.60
CA VAL A 27 -12.78 -8.54 -5.72
C VAL A 27 -11.94 -9.54 -6.49
N LEU A 28 -10.76 -9.86 -5.97
CA LEU A 28 -9.86 -10.91 -6.47
C LEU A 28 -10.10 -12.16 -5.63
N VAL A 29 -10.74 -13.16 -6.21
CA VAL A 29 -11.05 -14.44 -5.55
C VAL A 29 -10.10 -15.53 -6.05
N GLY A 30 -9.64 -16.37 -5.15
CA GLY A 30 -8.80 -17.53 -5.49
C GLY A 30 -8.13 -18.09 -4.25
N GLU A 31 -7.78 -19.36 -4.26
CA GLU A 31 -7.11 -20.04 -3.16
C GLU A 31 -5.80 -19.33 -2.75
N ASN A 32 -5.32 -19.64 -1.56
CA ASN A 32 -4.05 -19.10 -1.09
C ASN A 32 -2.90 -19.59 -1.99
N GLY A 33 -1.94 -18.69 -2.27
CA GLY A 33 -0.81 -18.98 -3.16
C GLY A 33 -1.07 -18.78 -4.65
N GLN A 34 -2.29 -18.45 -5.09
CA GLN A 34 -2.62 -18.26 -6.51
C GLN A 34 -2.09 -16.95 -7.11
N GLY A 35 -1.62 -16.02 -6.27
CA GLY A 35 -1.01 -14.76 -6.75
C GLY A 35 -1.81 -13.50 -6.46
N LYS A 36 -2.95 -13.54 -5.78
CA LYS A 36 -3.77 -12.36 -5.40
C LYS A 36 -2.92 -11.25 -4.77
N THR A 37 -2.20 -11.59 -3.69
CA THR A 37 -1.30 -10.67 -2.99
C THR A 37 -0.20 -10.11 -3.90
N ASN A 38 0.30 -10.87 -4.88
CA ASN A 38 1.30 -10.38 -5.81
C ASN A 38 0.76 -9.29 -6.75
N LEU A 39 -0.51 -9.39 -7.17
CA LEU A 39 -1.17 -8.33 -7.97
C LEU A 39 -1.27 -7.02 -7.20
N ILE A 40 -1.77 -7.08 -5.97
CA ILE A 40 -1.92 -5.87 -5.15
C ILE A 40 -0.57 -5.34 -4.67
N GLU A 41 0.44 -6.20 -4.46
CA GLU A 41 1.81 -5.78 -4.17
C GLU A 41 2.39 -4.92 -5.30
N ALA A 42 2.08 -5.27 -6.55
CA ALA A 42 2.50 -4.48 -7.71
C ALA A 42 1.89 -3.07 -7.71
N VAL A 43 0.61 -2.92 -7.36
CA VAL A 43 -0.04 -1.61 -7.20
C VAL A 43 0.60 -0.81 -6.06
N GLY A 44 0.82 -1.44 -4.91
CA GLY A 44 1.48 -0.84 -3.76
C GLY A 44 2.91 -0.38 -4.09
N TYR A 45 3.64 -1.17 -4.89
CA TYR A 45 5.00 -0.84 -5.34
C TYR A 45 5.04 0.41 -6.21
N LEU A 46 4.10 0.58 -7.15
CA LEU A 46 4.01 1.78 -7.98
C LEU A 46 3.76 3.06 -7.18
N SER A 47 3.12 2.97 -6.02
CA SER A 47 2.81 4.15 -5.19
C SER A 47 3.96 4.60 -4.28
N THR A 48 4.86 3.69 -3.88
CA THR A 48 5.90 3.99 -2.89
C THR A 48 7.31 3.54 -3.28
N LEU A 49 7.46 2.80 -4.39
CA LEU A 49 8.70 2.13 -4.83
C LEU A 49 9.28 1.21 -3.74
N SER A 50 8.41 0.59 -2.97
CA SER A 50 8.78 -0.37 -1.93
C SER A 50 7.71 -1.44 -1.77
N SER A 51 8.13 -2.67 -1.50
CA SER A 51 7.21 -3.74 -1.14
C SER A 51 6.84 -3.63 0.35
N HIS A 52 5.64 -4.06 0.71
CA HIS A 52 5.23 -4.24 2.11
C HIS A 52 5.71 -5.58 2.69
N ARG A 53 6.11 -6.54 1.84
CA ARG A 53 6.48 -7.90 2.22
C ARG A 53 7.98 -8.15 2.26
N VAL A 54 8.74 -7.46 1.41
CA VAL A 54 10.19 -7.70 1.29
C VAL A 54 10.96 -6.38 1.30
N SER A 55 12.16 -6.42 1.86
CA SER A 55 13.03 -5.25 1.97
C SER A 55 13.88 -4.99 0.72
N GLY A 56 13.95 -5.95 -0.19
CA GLY A 56 14.80 -5.86 -1.39
C GLY A 56 14.05 -6.20 -2.67
N ASP A 57 14.28 -5.40 -3.71
CA ASP A 57 13.60 -5.50 -5.00
C ASP A 57 13.90 -6.81 -5.76
N ALA A 58 15.03 -7.46 -5.49
CA ALA A 58 15.40 -8.71 -6.14
C ALA A 58 14.36 -9.82 -5.95
N ALA A 59 13.66 -9.83 -4.81
CA ALA A 59 12.61 -10.80 -4.52
C ALA A 59 11.31 -10.56 -5.31
N LEU A 60 11.16 -9.42 -5.96
CA LEU A 60 10.02 -9.09 -6.82
C LEU A 60 10.17 -9.65 -8.24
N VAL A 61 11.41 -9.93 -8.65
CA VAL A 61 11.71 -10.50 -9.96
C VAL A 61 11.43 -12.00 -9.94
N ARG A 62 10.70 -12.50 -10.93
CA ARG A 62 10.37 -13.93 -11.07
C ARG A 62 11.65 -14.77 -11.14
N GLN A 63 11.63 -15.93 -10.54
CA GLN A 63 12.74 -16.86 -10.55
C GLN A 63 13.16 -17.19 -11.98
N GLY A 64 14.44 -17.00 -12.30
CA GLY A 64 15.00 -17.22 -13.64
C GLY A 64 14.94 -16.02 -14.58
N ALA A 65 14.20 -14.95 -14.23
CA ALA A 65 14.18 -13.70 -14.98
C ALA A 65 15.26 -12.72 -14.51
N THR A 66 15.65 -11.79 -15.37
CA THR A 66 16.64 -10.75 -15.07
C THR A 66 16.03 -9.46 -14.56
N ALA A 67 14.77 -9.23 -14.89
CA ALA A 67 13.99 -8.05 -14.50
C ALA A 67 12.52 -8.39 -14.44
N ALA A 68 11.78 -7.64 -13.63
CA ALA A 68 10.33 -7.60 -13.66
C ALA A 68 9.85 -6.25 -14.20
N VAL A 69 8.69 -6.23 -14.85
CA VAL A 69 8.04 -4.98 -15.29
C VAL A 69 6.66 -4.89 -14.66
N VAL A 70 6.39 -3.76 -14.03
CA VAL A 70 5.08 -3.38 -13.53
C VAL A 70 4.63 -2.13 -14.27
N GLN A 71 3.51 -2.23 -14.97
CA GLN A 71 2.93 -1.12 -15.72
C GLN A 71 1.48 -0.91 -15.27
N ALA A 72 1.08 0.34 -15.10
CA ALA A 72 -0.31 0.69 -14.83
C ALA A 72 -0.74 1.89 -15.66
N ARG A 73 -2.02 1.90 -16.03
CA ARG A 73 -2.70 3.05 -16.61
C ARG A 73 -3.56 3.69 -15.54
N VAL A 74 -3.21 4.91 -15.19
CA VAL A 74 -3.87 5.72 -14.17
C VAL A 74 -4.77 6.73 -14.85
N VAL A 75 -6.01 6.82 -14.42
CA VAL A 75 -6.95 7.84 -14.87
C VAL A 75 -7.20 8.81 -13.73
N ARG A 76 -6.87 10.07 -13.99
CA ARG A 76 -7.08 11.17 -13.05
C ARG A 76 -7.82 12.27 -13.79
N SER A 77 -8.99 12.66 -13.26
CA SER A 77 -9.93 13.55 -13.96
C SER A 77 -10.37 12.95 -15.30
N SER A 78 -9.79 13.29 -16.42
CA SER A 78 -10.11 12.70 -17.73
C SER A 78 -8.87 12.31 -18.54
N ALA A 79 -7.68 12.55 -18.00
CA ALA A 79 -6.44 12.30 -18.70
C ALA A 79 -5.76 11.01 -18.23
N PRO A 80 -5.62 9.98 -19.07
CA PRO A 80 -4.91 8.77 -18.72
C PRO A 80 -3.39 9.01 -18.72
N THR A 81 -2.71 8.49 -17.71
CA THR A 81 -1.25 8.48 -17.61
C THR A 81 -0.77 7.04 -17.46
N THR A 82 0.21 6.63 -18.25
CA THR A 82 0.85 5.32 -18.12
C THR A 82 2.10 5.46 -17.29
N VAL A 83 2.21 4.62 -16.27
CA VAL A 83 3.41 4.50 -15.42
C VAL A 83 3.97 3.11 -15.57
N GLU A 84 5.28 3.01 -15.71
CA GLU A 84 6.01 1.75 -15.85
C GLU A 84 7.26 1.76 -14.98
N VAL A 85 7.52 0.66 -14.30
CA VAL A 85 8.77 0.42 -13.58
C VAL A 85 9.38 -0.91 -14.01
N GLU A 86 10.63 -0.86 -14.44
CA GLU A 86 11.49 -2.02 -14.64
C GLU A 86 12.30 -2.26 -13.38
N ILE A 87 12.07 -3.38 -12.71
CA ILE A 87 12.69 -3.76 -11.45
C ILE A 87 13.79 -4.77 -11.76
N TYR A 88 15.01 -4.48 -11.33
CA TYR A 88 16.15 -5.33 -11.62
C TYR A 88 16.73 -6.00 -10.37
N SER A 89 17.16 -7.25 -10.54
CA SER A 89 17.98 -7.92 -9.53
C SER A 89 19.44 -7.48 -9.69
N GLY A 90 19.93 -6.62 -8.77
CA GLY A 90 21.35 -6.25 -8.68
C GLY A 90 21.79 -5.00 -9.44
N ARG A 91 20.88 -4.24 -10.05
CA ARG A 91 21.16 -2.91 -10.62
C ARG A 91 20.04 -1.93 -10.34
N ALA A 92 20.25 -0.66 -10.66
CA ALA A 92 19.23 0.39 -10.47
C ALA A 92 18.00 0.14 -11.36
N ASN A 93 16.82 0.36 -10.77
CA ASN A 93 15.55 0.30 -11.47
C ASN A 93 15.40 1.44 -12.48
N ARG A 94 14.53 1.24 -13.48
CA ARG A 94 14.17 2.26 -14.46
C ARG A 94 12.68 2.54 -14.38
N ALA A 95 12.29 3.76 -14.72
CA ALA A 95 10.88 4.14 -14.73
C ALA A 95 10.54 4.95 -15.98
N ARG A 96 9.27 4.90 -16.38
CA ARG A 96 8.72 5.70 -17.48
C ARG A 96 7.36 6.26 -17.08
N ILE A 97 7.09 7.49 -17.55
CA ILE A 97 5.77 8.12 -17.54
C ILE A 97 5.42 8.42 -19.00
N ASN A 98 4.28 7.93 -19.48
CA ASN A 98 3.83 8.10 -20.88
C ASN A 98 4.93 7.76 -21.90
N ARG A 99 5.66 6.64 -21.66
CA ARG A 99 6.82 6.16 -22.44
C ARG A 99 8.10 7.00 -22.29
N GLY A 100 8.05 8.20 -21.72
CA GLY A 100 9.23 9.02 -21.42
C GLY A 100 10.01 8.45 -20.25
N LEU A 101 11.34 8.28 -20.40
CA LEU A 101 12.22 7.82 -19.34
C LEU A 101 12.33 8.90 -18.24
N VAL A 102 12.12 8.48 -16.98
CA VAL A 102 12.24 9.32 -15.79
C VAL A 102 13.04 8.59 -14.72
N ARG A 103 13.50 9.31 -13.71
CA ARG A 103 14.11 8.65 -12.54
C ARG A 103 13.01 7.97 -11.70
N PRO A 104 13.23 6.76 -11.14
CA PRO A 104 12.22 6.05 -10.38
C PRO A 104 11.50 6.91 -9.32
N PRO A 105 12.18 7.78 -8.51
CA PRO A 105 11.49 8.63 -7.55
C PRO A 105 10.47 9.61 -8.15
N GLU A 106 10.57 9.93 -9.44
CA GLU A 106 9.67 10.90 -10.11
C GLU A 106 8.28 10.32 -10.41
N ILE A 107 8.11 8.99 -10.36
CA ILE A 107 6.79 8.38 -10.52
C ILE A 107 5.95 8.44 -9.23
N VAL A 108 6.59 8.60 -8.06
CA VAL A 108 5.89 8.65 -6.77
C VAL A 108 4.88 9.79 -6.77
N GLY A 109 3.65 9.48 -6.34
CA GLY A 109 2.52 10.41 -6.40
C GLY A 109 1.69 10.32 -7.68
N THR A 110 2.16 9.64 -8.75
CA THR A 110 1.34 9.37 -9.94
C THR A 110 0.29 8.31 -9.64
N VAL A 111 0.69 7.20 -9.00
CA VAL A 111 -0.21 6.23 -8.39
C VAL A 111 -0.26 6.52 -6.90
N ARG A 112 -1.46 6.53 -6.32
CA ARG A 112 -1.67 6.58 -4.88
C ARG A 112 -2.44 5.36 -4.45
N SER A 113 -2.01 4.72 -3.37
CA SER A 113 -2.73 3.58 -2.81
C SER A 113 -2.56 3.48 -1.30
N VAL A 114 -3.56 2.95 -0.64
CA VAL A 114 -3.47 2.52 0.75
C VAL A 114 -3.76 1.04 0.79
N LEU A 115 -2.75 0.28 1.16
CA LEU A 115 -2.86 -1.16 1.33
C LEU A 115 -3.00 -1.48 2.82
N PHE A 116 -4.00 -2.28 3.16
CA PHE A 116 -4.13 -2.96 4.43
C PHE A 116 -3.99 -4.47 4.23
N ALA A 117 -3.09 -5.08 4.98
CA ALA A 117 -2.75 -6.49 4.93
C ALA A 117 -2.55 -7.05 6.35
N PRO A 118 -2.56 -8.38 6.58
CA PRO A 118 -2.36 -8.97 7.89
C PRO A 118 -1.08 -8.54 8.61
N GLU A 119 -0.01 -8.27 7.87
CA GLU A 119 1.25 -7.77 8.41
C GLU A 119 1.14 -6.39 9.08
N ASP A 120 0.08 -5.63 8.79
CA ASP A 120 -0.14 -4.31 9.39
C ASP A 120 -0.49 -4.34 10.88
N LEU A 121 -0.76 -5.53 11.44
CA LEU A 121 -0.78 -5.74 12.90
C LEU A 121 0.53 -5.30 13.56
N GLU A 122 1.66 -5.35 12.85
CA GLU A 122 2.94 -4.83 13.32
C GLU A 122 2.92 -3.31 13.59
N LEU A 123 1.96 -2.56 13.06
CA LEU A 123 1.78 -1.16 13.43
C LEU A 123 1.43 -1.00 14.91
N VAL A 124 0.69 -1.92 15.48
CA VAL A 124 0.24 -1.86 16.88
C VAL A 124 1.19 -2.65 17.79
N SER A 125 1.46 -3.90 17.45
CA SER A 125 2.24 -4.82 18.31
C SER A 125 3.75 -4.81 18.04
N GLY A 126 4.16 -4.39 16.83
CA GLY A 126 5.52 -4.47 16.34
C GLY A 126 6.43 -3.33 16.79
N ASP A 127 7.60 -3.28 16.16
CA ASP A 127 8.64 -2.31 16.49
C ASP A 127 8.37 -0.90 15.91
N PRO A 128 8.99 0.13 16.49
CA PRO A 128 8.91 1.52 15.98
C PRO A 128 9.23 1.68 14.50
N ALA A 129 10.00 0.76 13.92
CA ALA A 129 10.36 0.80 12.51
C ALA A 129 9.15 0.67 11.58
N ALA A 130 8.17 -0.21 11.91
CA ALA A 130 6.94 -0.38 11.14
C ALA A 130 6.12 0.93 11.13
N ARG A 131 5.97 1.58 12.28
CA ARG A 131 5.26 2.85 12.42
C ARG A 131 5.94 4.02 11.70
N ARG A 132 7.27 4.09 11.75
CA ARG A 132 8.03 5.07 10.93
C ARG A 132 7.83 4.84 9.43
N SER A 133 7.90 3.59 8.99
CA SER A 133 7.66 3.23 7.60
C SER A 133 6.24 3.60 7.15
N PHE A 134 5.24 3.39 8.00
CA PHE A 134 3.86 3.82 7.76
C PHE A 134 3.77 5.34 7.52
N LEU A 135 4.34 6.16 8.42
CA LEU A 135 4.37 7.61 8.25
C LEU A 135 5.13 8.05 7.01
N ASP A 136 6.27 7.41 6.70
CA ASP A 136 7.07 7.73 5.50
C ASP A 136 6.30 7.43 4.21
N ARG A 137 5.53 6.32 4.15
CA ARG A 137 4.68 5.99 3.00
C ARG A 137 3.60 7.05 2.77
N ILE A 138 2.97 7.55 3.82
CA ILE A 138 1.99 8.65 3.71
C ILE A 138 2.70 9.93 3.26
N MET A 139 3.83 10.26 3.88
CA MET A 139 4.61 11.46 3.60
C MET A 139 5.00 11.57 2.12
N VAL A 140 5.54 10.49 1.54
CA VAL A 140 5.98 10.51 0.15
C VAL A 140 4.83 10.56 -0.86
N GLN A 141 3.68 9.97 -0.54
CA GLN A 141 2.49 10.04 -1.39
C GLN A 141 1.83 11.43 -1.35
N LEU A 142 1.83 12.09 -0.19
CA LEU A 142 1.34 13.46 -0.03
C LEU A 142 2.30 14.49 -0.63
N ARG A 143 3.60 14.33 -0.38
CA ARG A 143 4.67 15.26 -0.80
C ARG A 143 5.77 14.50 -1.55
N PRO A 144 5.64 14.20 -2.85
CA PRO A 144 6.62 13.41 -3.60
C PRO A 144 8.06 13.93 -3.50
N ARG A 145 8.25 15.25 -3.37
CA ARG A 145 9.57 15.87 -3.11
C ARG A 145 10.27 15.33 -1.85
N MET A 146 9.53 14.76 -0.91
CA MET A 146 10.11 14.19 0.32
C MET A 146 10.86 12.88 0.07
N VAL A 147 10.66 12.22 -1.07
CA VAL A 147 11.46 11.05 -1.48
C VAL A 147 12.94 11.40 -1.54
N ALA A 148 13.28 12.55 -2.18
CA ALA A 148 14.66 13.01 -2.25
C ALA A 148 15.21 13.36 -0.87
N VAL A 149 14.45 14.10 -0.06
CA VAL A 149 14.84 14.47 1.32
C VAL A 149 15.14 13.24 2.16
N LYS A 150 14.26 12.23 2.10
CA LYS A 150 14.43 10.97 2.85
C LYS A 150 15.66 10.21 2.39
N SER A 151 15.89 10.11 1.07
CA SER A 151 17.07 9.44 0.50
C SER A 151 18.37 10.12 0.89
N GLU A 152 18.41 11.46 0.84
CA GLU A 152 19.58 12.26 1.28
C GLU A 152 19.82 12.11 2.77
N TYR A 153 18.75 12.12 3.60
CA TYR A 153 18.84 11.87 5.04
C TYR A 153 19.43 10.49 5.34
N ASP A 154 18.93 9.45 4.69
CA ASP A 154 19.41 8.09 4.90
C ASP A 154 20.88 7.93 4.48
N ARG A 155 21.31 8.63 3.42
CA ARG A 155 22.70 8.67 3.01
C ARG A 155 23.57 9.38 4.03
N ALA A 156 23.17 10.57 4.48
CA ALA A 156 23.88 11.33 5.52
C ALA A 156 24.00 10.54 6.82
N ALA A 157 22.91 9.88 7.25
CA ALA A 157 22.90 9.04 8.45
C ALA A 157 23.88 7.85 8.36
N ARG A 158 23.97 7.19 7.18
CA ARG A 158 24.96 6.13 6.98
C ARG A 158 26.40 6.63 7.01
N GLN A 159 26.69 7.79 6.37
CA GLN A 159 28.04 8.38 6.37
C GLN A 159 28.45 8.80 7.79
N ARG A 160 27.54 9.48 8.52
CA ARG A 160 27.80 9.84 9.91
C ARG A 160 28.01 8.62 10.81
N ALA A 161 27.23 7.56 10.66
CA ALA A 161 27.43 6.32 11.42
C ALA A 161 28.78 5.65 11.13
N ALA A 162 29.27 5.70 9.89
CA ALA A 162 30.60 5.21 9.54
C ALA A 162 31.70 6.03 10.26
N LEU A 163 31.58 7.37 10.29
CA LEU A 163 32.48 8.24 11.02
C LEU A 163 32.45 7.98 12.54
N LEU A 164 31.26 7.80 13.12
CA LEU A 164 31.13 7.46 14.55
C LEU A 164 31.83 6.13 14.89
N LYS A 165 31.74 5.11 14.02
CA LYS A 165 32.44 3.84 14.19
C LYS A 165 33.95 4.01 14.14
N SER A 166 34.49 4.79 13.17
CA SER A 166 35.92 5.04 13.04
C SER A 166 36.44 5.88 14.20
N ALA A 167 35.71 6.91 14.65
CA ALA A 167 36.03 7.71 15.82
C ALA A 167 36.06 6.88 17.09
N GLY A 168 35.09 5.98 17.29
CA GLY A 168 35.09 5.05 18.42
C GLY A 168 36.27 4.06 18.42
N ALA A 169 36.68 3.60 17.23
CA ALA A 169 37.85 2.74 17.09
C ALA A 169 39.17 3.48 17.38
N ALA A 170 39.33 4.72 16.84
CA ALA A 170 40.49 5.56 17.11
C ALA A 170 40.65 5.87 18.60
N ARG A 171 39.55 6.20 19.30
CA ARG A 171 39.57 6.47 20.76
C ARG A 171 39.99 5.26 21.59
N ARG A 172 39.56 4.04 21.16
CA ARG A 172 40.02 2.80 21.82
C ARG A 172 41.50 2.50 21.60
N GLY A 173 42.05 2.96 20.47
CA GLY A 173 43.46 2.85 20.11
C GLY A 173 44.35 3.99 20.65
N GLY A 174 43.84 4.92 21.51
CA GLY A 174 44.57 6.05 22.03
C GLY A 174 44.70 7.26 21.10
N GLY A 175 44.01 7.25 19.98
CA GLY A 175 43.98 8.37 19.01
C GLY A 175 42.86 9.38 19.27
N SER A 176 42.96 10.55 18.62
CA SER A 176 41.93 11.59 18.63
C SER A 176 40.93 11.35 17.51
N ALA A 177 39.63 11.49 17.81
CA ALA A 177 38.58 11.52 16.77
C ALA A 177 38.57 12.88 16.09
N ASP A 178 38.39 12.90 14.75
CA ASP A 178 38.17 14.15 14.01
C ASP A 178 36.74 14.66 14.26
N ALA A 179 36.60 15.52 15.26
CA ALA A 179 35.33 16.12 15.65
C ALA A 179 34.75 17.03 14.56
N ALA A 180 35.61 17.70 13.78
CA ALA A 180 35.19 18.64 12.74
C ALA A 180 34.46 17.94 11.60
N ALA A 181 34.87 16.69 11.26
CA ALA A 181 34.17 15.91 10.25
C ALA A 181 32.74 15.55 10.67
N LEU A 182 32.48 15.31 11.97
CA LEU A 182 31.13 15.04 12.49
C LEU A 182 30.24 16.28 12.44
N ASP A 183 30.79 17.49 12.69
CA ASP A 183 30.01 18.72 12.72
C ASP A 183 29.32 19.00 11.37
N VAL A 184 30.02 18.74 10.26
CA VAL A 184 29.46 18.90 8.91
C VAL A 184 28.25 17.98 8.70
N TRP A 185 28.35 16.74 9.15
CA TRP A 185 27.26 15.78 9.02
C TRP A 185 26.12 16.04 10.00
N ASP A 186 26.40 16.58 11.19
CA ASP A 186 25.39 16.98 12.17
C ASP A 186 24.47 18.06 11.59
N VAL A 187 25.05 19.11 10.99
CA VAL A 187 24.27 20.19 10.34
C VAL A 187 23.41 19.63 9.19
N GLN A 188 24.00 18.80 8.34
CA GLN A 188 23.26 18.22 7.22
C GLN A 188 22.14 17.28 7.70
N LEU A 189 22.42 16.44 8.70
CA LEU A 189 21.46 15.50 9.26
C LEU A 189 20.32 16.23 9.99
N ALA A 190 20.63 17.31 10.72
CA ALA A 190 19.65 18.14 11.40
C ALA A 190 18.70 18.83 10.41
N ARG A 191 19.26 19.47 9.38
CA ARG A 191 18.48 20.17 8.33
C ARG A 191 17.51 19.24 7.61
N LEU A 192 17.96 18.05 7.19
CA LEU A 192 17.13 17.06 6.51
C LEU A 192 16.15 16.41 7.49
N GLY A 193 16.62 16.09 8.71
CA GLY A 193 15.84 15.47 9.76
C GLY A 193 14.68 16.34 10.23
N ALA A 194 14.91 17.64 10.40
CA ALA A 194 13.89 18.61 10.80
C ALA A 194 12.71 18.64 9.83
N ARG A 195 12.97 18.57 8.53
CA ARG A 195 11.93 18.53 7.49
C ARG A 195 11.12 17.25 7.56
N ILE A 196 11.75 16.11 7.86
CA ILE A 196 11.05 14.81 8.02
C ILE A 196 10.19 14.84 9.29
N THR A 197 10.74 15.30 10.42
CA THR A 197 10.02 15.42 11.69
C THR A 197 8.79 16.31 11.54
N ALA A 198 8.95 17.50 10.95
CA ALA A 198 7.85 18.43 10.72
C ALA A 198 6.76 17.85 9.80
N ALA A 199 7.15 17.18 8.71
CA ALA A 199 6.19 16.54 7.80
C ALA A 199 5.42 15.40 8.48
N ARG A 200 6.07 14.58 9.31
CA ARG A 200 5.41 13.52 10.07
C ARG A 200 4.48 14.09 11.15
N ALA A 201 4.88 15.14 11.86
CA ALA A 201 4.05 15.82 12.86
C ALA A 201 2.77 16.38 12.23
N GLU A 202 2.87 16.99 11.04
CA GLU A 202 1.72 17.48 10.28
C GLU A 202 0.77 16.35 9.88
N ILE A 203 1.32 15.23 9.39
CA ILE A 203 0.53 14.05 9.05
C ILE A 203 -0.21 13.50 10.28
N ILE A 204 0.46 13.40 11.41
CA ILE A 204 -0.14 12.89 12.66
C ILE A 204 -1.26 13.80 13.15
N ALA A 205 -1.10 15.11 13.04
CA ALA A 205 -2.16 16.04 13.38
C ALA A 205 -3.44 15.83 12.54
N ARG A 206 -3.28 15.51 11.25
CA ARG A 206 -4.40 15.19 10.37
C ARG A 206 -4.97 13.78 10.59
N LEU A 207 -4.12 12.82 10.97
CA LEU A 207 -4.53 11.45 11.28
C LEU A 207 -5.33 11.36 12.58
N ARG A 208 -4.93 12.10 13.62
CA ARG A 208 -5.44 11.98 14.98
C ARG A 208 -6.99 11.95 15.08
N PRO A 209 -7.75 12.93 14.57
CA PRO A 209 -9.20 12.90 14.65
C PRO A 209 -9.82 11.75 13.83
N ARG A 210 -9.18 11.36 12.75
CA ARG A 210 -9.67 10.30 11.86
C ARG A 210 -9.42 8.91 12.42
N VAL A 211 -8.32 8.72 13.13
CA VAL A 211 -8.00 7.42 13.78
C VAL A 211 -9.04 7.10 14.85
N ASP A 212 -9.40 8.06 15.68
CA ASP A 212 -10.43 7.88 16.69
C ASP A 212 -11.80 7.59 16.05
N GLU A 213 -12.18 8.37 15.02
CA GLU A 213 -13.41 8.18 14.26
C GLU A 213 -13.50 6.75 13.65
N PHE A 214 -12.47 6.33 12.93
CA PHE A 214 -12.46 5.01 12.28
C PHE A 214 -12.36 3.87 13.30
N TYR A 215 -11.62 4.07 14.38
CA TYR A 215 -11.57 3.09 15.45
C TYR A 215 -12.95 2.87 16.06
N ALA A 216 -13.66 3.94 16.39
CA ALA A 216 -15.04 3.86 16.88
C ALA A 216 -15.97 3.17 15.88
N LYS A 217 -15.88 3.49 14.59
CA LYS A 217 -16.67 2.85 13.52
C LYS A 217 -16.38 1.35 13.42
N VAL A 218 -15.11 0.92 13.43
CA VAL A 218 -14.72 -0.47 13.25
C VAL A 218 -14.93 -1.28 14.53
N SER A 219 -14.49 -0.78 15.70
CA SER A 219 -14.56 -1.50 16.98
C SER A 219 -15.96 -1.55 17.59
N GLY A 220 -16.85 -0.64 17.18
CA GLY A 220 -18.19 -0.51 17.76
C GLY A 220 -18.24 0.32 19.03
N GLY A 221 -17.42 1.37 19.12
CA GLY A 221 -17.47 2.36 20.20
C GLY A 221 -16.66 1.98 21.44
N ARG A 222 -15.62 1.19 21.30
CA ARG A 222 -14.73 0.84 22.42
C ARG A 222 -13.64 1.90 22.55
N GLY A 223 -13.80 2.82 23.50
CA GLY A 223 -12.76 3.77 23.97
C GLY A 223 -12.10 4.64 22.90
N PRO A 224 -11.47 5.75 23.27
CA PRO A 224 -10.74 6.59 22.34
C PRO A 224 -9.42 5.90 21.90
N ALA A 225 -9.14 6.02 20.58
CA ALA A 225 -7.86 5.62 20.00
C ALA A 225 -7.02 6.88 19.74
N GLU A 226 -5.93 7.03 20.47
CA GLU A 226 -5.10 8.23 20.44
C GLU A 226 -3.74 7.94 19.83
N ILE A 227 -3.22 8.90 19.06
CA ILE A 227 -1.87 8.85 18.48
C ILE A 227 -1.08 10.11 18.82
N ALA A 228 0.22 9.95 19.09
CA ALA A 228 1.12 11.08 19.31
C ALA A 228 2.48 10.84 18.65
N TYR A 229 3.16 11.92 18.28
CA TYR A 229 4.51 11.84 17.75
C TYR A 229 5.52 12.17 18.83
N ARG A 230 6.45 11.26 19.06
CA ARG A 230 7.56 11.46 19.98
C ARG A 230 8.88 11.56 19.22
N ALA A 231 9.39 12.78 19.12
CA ALA A 231 10.68 13.06 18.52
C ALA A 231 11.82 12.68 19.47
N SER A 232 12.86 12.04 18.95
CA SER A 232 14.05 11.64 19.71
C SER A 232 14.83 12.83 20.27
N ALA A 233 14.78 13.98 19.59
CA ALA A 233 15.39 15.24 20.04
C ALA A 233 14.63 15.90 21.21
N GLY A 234 13.32 15.69 21.35
CA GLY A 234 12.50 16.25 22.44
C GLY A 234 12.71 15.58 23.81
N ARG A 235 13.18 14.34 23.86
CA ARG A 235 13.34 13.58 25.10
C ARG A 235 14.36 14.12 26.10
N LEU A 236 15.25 15.02 25.68
CA LEU A 236 16.34 15.49 26.53
C LEU A 236 15.87 16.48 27.59
N THR A 237 14.87 17.30 27.28
CA THR A 237 14.29 18.25 28.25
C THR A 237 13.38 17.59 29.27
N GLU A 238 12.71 16.49 28.92
CA GLU A 238 11.78 15.77 29.80
C GLU A 238 12.50 14.96 30.90
N ARG A 239 13.69 14.40 30.63
CA ARG A 239 14.47 13.68 31.62
C ARG A 239 15.03 14.58 32.73
N ALA A 240 15.23 15.87 32.47
CA ALA A 240 15.69 16.82 33.48
C ALA A 240 14.62 17.10 34.56
N ASN A 241 13.34 16.87 34.26
CA ASN A 241 12.23 17.16 35.17
C ASN A 241 11.68 15.93 35.94
N GLY A 242 12.29 14.74 35.79
CA GLY A 242 12.00 13.58 36.67
C GLY A 242 10.60 12.96 36.55
N SER A 243 9.78 13.41 35.60
CA SER A 243 8.46 12.85 35.33
C SER A 243 8.61 11.66 34.39
N GLY A 244 8.48 10.43 34.91
CA GLY A 244 8.26 9.21 34.13
C GLY A 244 6.92 9.29 33.42
N GLY A 245 6.83 10.15 32.40
CA GLY A 245 5.59 10.42 31.68
C GLY A 245 5.29 9.32 30.66
N GLY A 246 4.05 8.87 30.66
CA GLY A 246 3.43 8.17 29.55
C GLY A 246 3.48 9.02 28.26
N PRO A 247 2.82 8.56 27.17
CA PRO A 247 2.74 9.31 25.92
C PRO A 247 2.25 10.74 26.15
N ASP A 248 2.98 11.74 25.63
CA ASP A 248 2.56 13.13 25.69
C ASP A 248 1.63 13.45 24.50
N PHE A 249 0.35 13.37 24.72
CA PHE A 249 -0.69 13.72 23.75
C PHE A 249 -1.04 15.22 23.75
N GLY A 250 -0.29 16.07 24.49
CA GLY A 250 -0.53 17.51 24.61
C GLY A 250 -0.43 18.22 23.25
N GLU A 251 -1.46 19.00 22.91
CA GLU A 251 -1.54 19.70 21.61
C GLU A 251 -0.37 20.68 21.40
N GLY A 252 0.04 21.43 22.41
CA GLY A 252 1.11 22.42 22.30
C GLY A 252 2.45 21.80 21.88
N THR A 253 2.84 20.70 22.51
CA THR A 253 4.10 19.98 22.18
C THR A 253 4.04 19.41 20.76
N GLN A 254 2.88 18.90 20.33
CA GLN A 254 2.69 18.35 19.00
C GLN A 254 2.70 19.44 17.91
N GLU A 255 2.27 20.66 18.21
CA GLU A 255 2.31 21.79 17.30
C GLU A 255 3.72 22.30 17.05
N GLU A 256 4.54 22.42 18.10
CA GLU A 256 5.94 22.80 17.98
C GLU A 256 6.75 21.88 17.06
N LEU A 257 6.40 20.60 16.99
CA LEU A 257 7.07 19.62 16.10
C LEU A 257 6.81 19.87 14.62
N ARG A 258 5.89 20.76 14.24
CA ARG A 258 5.67 21.18 12.85
C ARG A 258 6.63 22.27 12.41
N ASP A 259 7.28 22.95 13.35
CA ASP A 259 8.27 24.00 13.06
C ASP A 259 9.60 23.38 12.66
N VAL A 260 10.01 23.62 11.40
CA VAL A 260 11.25 23.07 10.82
C VAL A 260 12.49 23.69 11.48
N GLU A 261 12.48 25.00 11.73
CA GLU A 261 13.63 25.71 12.29
C GLU A 261 13.87 25.26 13.75
N LEU A 262 12.80 25.18 14.52
CA LEU A 262 12.87 24.69 15.90
C LEU A 262 13.37 23.24 15.97
N ASN A 263 12.90 22.38 15.06
CA ASN A 263 13.36 20.99 14.99
C ASN A 263 14.85 20.90 14.60
N GLU A 264 15.33 21.76 13.68
CA GLU A 264 16.74 21.79 13.31
C GLU A 264 17.63 22.15 14.51
N ILE A 265 17.27 23.19 15.24
CA ILE A 265 17.97 23.61 16.47
C ILE A 265 17.96 22.47 17.52
N ARG A 266 16.81 21.87 17.77
CA ARG A 266 16.68 20.75 18.71
C ARG A 266 17.53 19.54 18.32
N LEU A 267 17.58 19.20 17.04
CA LEU A 267 18.39 18.10 16.52
C LEU A 267 19.89 18.36 16.69
N ILE A 268 20.37 19.57 16.36
CA ILE A 268 21.78 19.94 16.55
C ILE A 268 22.16 19.86 18.02
N SER A 269 21.35 20.45 18.92
CA SER A 269 21.59 20.42 20.36
C SER A 269 21.64 18.99 20.90
N ALA A 270 20.65 18.18 20.53
CA ALA A 270 20.55 16.79 20.98
C ALA A 270 21.69 15.90 20.46
N MET A 271 22.17 16.10 19.23
CA MET A 271 23.35 15.41 18.71
C MET A 271 24.64 15.85 19.43
N ALA A 272 24.79 17.13 19.75
CA ALA A 272 25.93 17.62 20.52
C ALA A 272 25.97 17.00 21.92
N GLU A 273 24.85 16.96 22.64
CA GLU A 273 24.73 16.36 23.96
C GLU A 273 25.00 14.85 23.97
N ARG A 274 24.60 14.15 22.90
CA ARG A 274 24.77 12.69 22.78
C ARG A 274 26.07 12.27 22.11
N ARG A 275 26.89 13.20 21.65
CA ARG A 275 28.06 12.91 20.80
C ARG A 275 29.00 11.86 21.41
N GLU A 276 29.32 11.97 22.70
CA GLU A 276 30.22 11.01 23.38
C GLU A 276 29.62 9.59 23.41
N GLU A 277 28.32 9.50 23.66
CA GLU A 277 27.62 8.23 23.69
C GLU A 277 27.52 7.62 22.26
N GLU A 278 27.26 8.45 21.24
CA GLU A 278 27.24 8.04 19.84
C GLU A 278 28.59 7.53 19.35
N ILE A 279 29.68 8.22 19.69
CA ILE A 279 31.07 7.77 19.40
C ILE A 279 31.34 6.45 20.08
N ARG A 280 30.98 6.31 21.36
CA ARG A 280 31.18 5.08 22.12
C ARG A 280 30.46 3.89 21.53
N ARG A 281 29.20 4.08 21.07
CA ARG A 281 28.35 3.05 20.49
C ARG A 281 28.56 2.85 18.97
N GLY A 282 29.11 3.84 18.28
CA GLY A 282 29.30 3.83 16.83
C GLY A 282 28.00 3.91 16.04
N VAL A 283 26.95 4.54 16.58
CA VAL A 283 25.62 4.64 15.97
C VAL A 283 24.97 6.01 16.22
N ASN A 284 24.13 6.45 15.27
CA ASN A 284 23.30 7.65 15.47
C ASN A 284 22.19 7.34 16.49
N LEU A 285 22.07 8.16 17.54
CA LEU A 285 21.08 8.03 18.61
C LEU A 285 19.94 9.05 18.49
N VAL A 286 20.12 10.10 17.71
CA VAL A 286 19.20 11.22 17.54
C VAL A 286 18.79 11.37 16.08
N GLY A 287 17.54 11.69 15.82
CA GLY A 287 17.00 11.97 14.50
C GLY A 287 15.73 11.17 14.18
N PRO A 288 15.04 11.50 13.07
CA PRO A 288 13.75 10.89 12.71
C PRO A 288 13.79 9.37 12.52
N HIS A 289 14.95 8.77 12.33
CA HIS A 289 15.14 7.31 12.33
C HIS A 289 15.04 6.68 13.75
N ARG A 290 14.94 7.48 14.81
CA ARG A 290 14.76 7.08 16.22
C ARG A 290 13.42 7.56 16.80
N ASP A 291 12.68 8.34 16.06
CA ASP A 291 11.38 8.84 16.49
C ASP A 291 10.33 7.73 16.57
N GLU A 292 9.25 7.99 17.27
CA GLU A 292 8.18 7.03 17.54
C GLU A 292 6.80 7.65 17.26
N LEU A 293 5.92 6.85 16.66
CA LEU A 293 4.49 7.07 16.69
C LEU A 293 3.91 6.27 17.85
N GLU A 294 3.50 6.98 18.90
CA GLU A 294 2.87 6.37 20.07
C GLU A 294 1.39 6.14 19.82
N LEU A 295 0.93 4.98 20.25
CA LEU A 295 -0.47 4.52 20.08
C LEU A 295 -1.04 4.20 21.45
N ALA A 296 -2.23 4.73 21.78
CA ALA A 296 -2.93 4.45 23.02
C ALA A 296 -4.40 4.10 22.81
N LEU A 297 -4.93 3.26 23.66
CA LEU A 297 -6.36 2.95 23.79
C LEU A 297 -6.81 3.38 25.18
N GLY A 298 -7.63 4.45 25.23
CA GLY A 298 -7.91 5.14 26.49
C GLY A 298 -6.61 5.65 27.11
N THR A 299 -6.36 5.25 28.35
CA THR A 299 -5.16 5.67 29.11
C THR A 299 -3.96 4.72 28.98
N LEU A 300 -4.09 3.61 28.25
CA LEU A 300 -3.07 2.57 28.17
C LEU A 300 -2.39 2.56 26.80
N PRO A 301 -1.08 2.31 26.73
CA PRO A 301 -0.40 2.06 25.48
C PRO A 301 -1.06 0.89 24.72
N ALA A 302 -1.29 1.03 23.43
CA ALA A 302 -1.88 -0.07 22.66
C ALA A 302 -0.96 -1.28 22.62
N ARG A 303 0.36 -1.08 22.50
CA ARG A 303 1.34 -2.15 22.50
C ARG A 303 1.38 -2.86 23.86
N GLY A 304 1.11 -4.16 23.85
CA GLY A 304 1.14 -5.04 25.03
C GLY A 304 -0.13 -5.03 25.88
N TYR A 305 -1.07 -4.11 25.64
CA TYR A 305 -2.34 -4.04 26.35
C TYR A 305 -3.55 -4.31 25.46
N ALA A 306 -3.49 -3.95 24.19
CA ALA A 306 -4.58 -4.23 23.26
C ALA A 306 -4.72 -5.74 23.01
N SER A 307 -5.95 -6.25 23.07
CA SER A 307 -6.30 -7.59 22.62
C SER A 307 -6.06 -7.73 21.10
N HIS A 308 -6.03 -8.97 20.60
CA HIS A 308 -5.86 -9.23 19.16
C HIS A 308 -6.91 -8.48 18.31
N GLY A 309 -8.19 -8.55 18.69
CA GLY A 309 -9.26 -7.85 17.97
C GLY A 309 -9.19 -6.33 18.06
N GLU A 310 -8.69 -5.76 19.18
CA GLU A 310 -8.44 -4.32 19.33
C GLU A 310 -7.25 -3.90 18.47
N SER A 311 -6.18 -4.70 18.43
CA SER A 311 -5.01 -4.45 17.58
C SER A 311 -5.40 -4.44 16.09
N TRP A 312 -6.23 -5.38 15.64
CA TRP A 312 -6.79 -5.41 14.29
C TRP A 312 -7.61 -4.14 14.00
N SER A 313 -8.54 -3.79 14.90
CA SER A 313 -9.38 -2.60 14.73
C SER A 313 -8.54 -1.33 14.69
N TYR A 314 -7.46 -1.26 15.48
CA TYR A 314 -6.56 -0.11 15.53
C TYR A 314 -5.71 0.00 14.25
N ALA A 315 -5.11 -1.11 13.79
CA ALA A 315 -4.33 -1.13 12.56
C ALA A 315 -5.20 -0.75 11.34
N LEU A 316 -6.43 -1.27 11.28
CA LEU A 316 -7.40 -0.90 10.25
C LEU A 316 -7.79 0.58 10.34
N ALA A 317 -8.04 1.11 11.54
CA ALA A 317 -8.34 2.53 11.75
C ALA A 317 -7.20 3.44 11.29
N LEU A 318 -5.93 3.09 11.57
CA LEU A 318 -4.76 3.83 11.08
C LEU A 318 -4.71 3.87 9.55
N LYS A 319 -5.00 2.75 8.88
CA LYS A 319 -4.99 2.68 7.41
C LYS A 319 -6.16 3.44 6.78
N LEU A 320 -7.36 3.29 7.30
CA LEU A 320 -8.53 4.04 6.83
C LEU A 320 -8.37 5.55 7.08
N ALA A 321 -7.79 5.94 8.22
CA ALA A 321 -7.44 7.32 8.50
C ALA A 321 -6.41 7.85 7.50
N SER A 322 -5.39 7.05 7.15
CA SER A 322 -4.39 7.43 6.15
C SER A 322 -4.99 7.58 4.75
N TRP A 323 -5.93 6.70 4.39
CA TRP A 323 -6.68 6.82 3.14
C TRP A 323 -7.47 8.14 3.09
N ARG A 324 -8.21 8.49 4.14
CA ARG A 324 -8.93 9.78 4.23
C ARG A 324 -8.01 10.99 4.22
N VAL A 325 -6.83 10.92 4.84
CA VAL A 325 -5.83 12.00 4.77
C VAL A 325 -5.31 12.16 3.34
N LEU A 326 -5.12 11.06 2.61
CA LEU A 326 -4.68 11.10 1.23
C LEU A 326 -5.77 11.53 0.23
N CYS A 327 -7.07 11.37 0.56
CA CYS A 327 -8.20 11.85 -0.26
C CYS A 327 -8.30 13.39 -0.25
N GLY A 328 -8.02 14.02 0.90
CA GLY A 328 -8.22 15.45 1.09
C GLY A 328 -6.94 16.25 1.04
N ASP A 329 -6.79 17.10 0.04
CA ASP A 329 -5.84 18.19 0.07
C ASP A 329 -6.59 19.53 0.11
N GLU A 330 -7.00 19.93 1.31
CA GLU A 330 -7.67 21.22 1.50
C GLU A 330 -6.69 22.41 1.45
N SER A 331 -5.38 22.15 1.53
CA SER A 331 -4.36 23.20 1.60
C SER A 331 -3.72 23.57 0.25
N GLY A 332 -3.89 22.74 -0.78
CA GLY A 332 -3.21 22.91 -2.08
C GLY A 332 -1.68 22.74 -2.04
N GLU A 333 -1.09 22.41 -0.87
CA GLU A 333 0.35 22.15 -0.72
C GLU A 333 0.78 20.77 -1.18
N TRP A 334 -0.18 19.87 -1.30
CA TRP A 334 0.03 18.46 -1.56
C TRP A 334 -0.12 18.18 -3.06
N ALA A 335 0.50 17.12 -3.52
CA ALA A 335 0.41 16.79 -4.94
C ALA A 335 -1.06 16.66 -5.37
N GLU A 336 -1.49 17.40 -6.41
CA GLU A 336 -2.80 17.25 -7.01
C GLU A 336 -3.08 15.78 -7.30
N GLY A 337 -4.18 15.29 -6.84
CA GLY A 337 -4.48 13.92 -7.11
C GLY A 337 -5.79 13.46 -6.52
N GLY A 338 -6.53 12.71 -7.29
CA GLY A 338 -7.76 12.08 -6.86
C GLY A 338 -7.55 11.12 -5.68
N GLU A 339 -8.63 10.54 -5.24
CA GLU A 339 -8.66 9.56 -4.16
C GLU A 339 -7.69 8.40 -4.42
N PRO A 340 -6.93 7.94 -3.40
CA PRO A 340 -6.05 6.79 -3.56
C PRO A 340 -6.84 5.48 -3.69
N VAL A 341 -6.31 4.52 -4.42
CA VAL A 341 -6.88 3.17 -4.49
C VAL A 341 -6.81 2.53 -3.11
N LEU A 342 -7.95 2.09 -2.59
CA LEU A 342 -8.02 1.33 -1.34
C LEU A 342 -7.81 -0.15 -1.62
N ILE A 343 -6.85 -0.77 -0.94
CA ILE A 343 -6.51 -2.18 -1.15
C ILE A 343 -6.63 -2.92 0.17
N LEU A 344 -7.38 -4.02 0.17
CA LEU A 344 -7.60 -4.87 1.33
C LEU A 344 -7.17 -6.30 1.01
N ASP A 345 -6.10 -6.78 1.65
CA ASP A 345 -5.54 -8.12 1.41
C ASP A 345 -5.98 -9.09 2.50
N ASP A 346 -6.86 -10.03 2.16
CA ASP A 346 -7.40 -11.08 3.03
C ASP A 346 -7.96 -10.59 4.39
N VAL A 347 -8.41 -9.31 4.43
CA VAL A 347 -8.82 -8.62 5.67
C VAL A 347 -10.15 -9.15 6.20
N PHE A 348 -11.09 -9.46 5.31
CA PHE A 348 -12.42 -9.87 5.71
C PHE A 348 -12.44 -11.23 6.44
N ALA A 349 -11.48 -12.10 6.17
CA ALA A 349 -11.35 -13.39 6.84
C ALA A 349 -11.07 -13.25 8.35
N GLU A 350 -10.38 -12.17 8.75
CA GLU A 350 -9.96 -11.93 10.13
C GLU A 350 -11.01 -11.18 10.98
N LEU A 351 -12.13 -10.78 10.38
CA LEU A 351 -13.14 -9.97 11.04
C LEU A 351 -14.41 -10.77 11.36
N ASP A 352 -15.04 -10.46 12.49
CA ASP A 352 -16.40 -10.94 12.78
C ASP A 352 -17.44 -10.29 11.84
N ALA A 353 -18.63 -10.89 11.74
CA ALA A 353 -19.68 -10.45 10.82
C ALA A 353 -20.00 -8.95 10.94
N ARG A 354 -20.12 -8.41 12.17
CA ARG A 354 -20.46 -7.00 12.39
C ARG A 354 -19.36 -6.06 11.91
N ARG A 355 -18.10 -6.44 12.08
CA ARG A 355 -16.96 -5.65 11.59
C ARG A 355 -16.84 -5.73 10.07
N ARG A 356 -17.12 -6.91 9.48
CA ARG A 356 -17.19 -7.10 8.03
C ARG A 356 -18.19 -6.15 7.38
N ASP A 357 -19.42 -6.09 7.89
CA ASP A 357 -20.49 -5.22 7.36
C ASP A 357 -20.12 -3.72 7.46
N ARG A 358 -19.47 -3.34 8.56
CA ARG A 358 -19.02 -1.94 8.74
C ARG A 358 -17.89 -1.59 7.77
N LEU A 359 -16.93 -2.49 7.59
CA LEU A 359 -15.83 -2.29 6.65
C LEU A 359 -16.34 -2.25 5.21
N ALA A 360 -17.27 -3.13 4.83
CA ALA A 360 -17.85 -3.15 3.50
C ALA A 360 -18.46 -1.79 3.11
N ARG A 361 -19.23 -1.16 4.01
CA ARG A 361 -19.80 0.17 3.77
C ARG A 361 -18.74 1.26 3.55
N ILE A 362 -17.62 1.18 4.27
CA ILE A 362 -16.51 2.13 4.07
C ILE A 362 -15.82 1.88 2.71
N VAL A 363 -15.67 0.61 2.33
CA VAL A 363 -15.03 0.20 1.06
C VAL A 363 -15.87 0.64 -0.14
N GLU A 364 -17.19 0.58 -0.04
CA GLU A 364 -18.11 1.04 -1.09
C GLU A 364 -18.09 2.55 -1.34
N GLU A 365 -17.64 3.34 -0.33
CA GLU A 365 -17.46 4.79 -0.51
C GLU A 365 -16.23 5.13 -1.39
N ALA A 366 -15.30 4.19 -1.62
CA ALA A 366 -14.07 4.45 -2.34
C ALA A 366 -14.30 4.57 -3.85
N GLU A 367 -13.63 5.54 -4.50
CA GLU A 367 -13.63 5.67 -5.97
C GLU A 367 -13.15 4.37 -6.64
N GLN A 368 -12.15 3.72 -6.04
CA GLN A 368 -11.71 2.38 -6.42
C GLN A 368 -11.19 1.62 -5.21
N ALA A 369 -11.72 0.42 -5.03
CA ALA A 369 -11.22 -0.53 -4.03
C ALA A 369 -10.86 -1.87 -4.68
N ILE A 370 -9.76 -2.47 -4.24
CA ILE A 370 -9.35 -3.83 -4.63
C ILE A 370 -9.32 -4.67 -3.36
N VAL A 371 -10.12 -5.73 -3.34
CA VAL A 371 -10.25 -6.63 -2.19
C VAL A 371 -9.81 -8.02 -2.60
N THR A 372 -8.99 -8.69 -1.80
CA THR A 372 -8.67 -10.09 -2.00
C THR A 372 -9.43 -10.97 -1.01
N ALA A 373 -9.85 -12.14 -1.43
CA ALA A 373 -10.47 -13.16 -0.60
C ALA A 373 -10.07 -14.57 -1.09
N ALA A 374 -9.95 -15.52 -0.15
CA ALA A 374 -9.67 -16.90 -0.51
C ALA A 374 -10.91 -17.54 -1.14
N VAL A 375 -12.07 -17.28 -0.58
CA VAL A 375 -13.38 -17.75 -1.07
C VAL A 375 -14.40 -16.62 -0.99
N GLY A 376 -15.36 -16.62 -1.92
CA GLY A 376 -16.40 -15.58 -1.99
C GLY A 376 -17.29 -15.48 -0.74
N SER A 377 -17.44 -16.56 0.04
CA SER A 377 -18.21 -16.59 1.29
C SER A 377 -17.59 -15.84 2.47
N GLU A 378 -16.32 -15.42 2.37
CA GLU A 378 -15.68 -14.58 3.38
C GLU A 378 -16.14 -13.14 3.31
N LEU A 379 -16.72 -12.74 2.18
CA LEU A 379 -17.17 -11.37 1.94
C LEU A 379 -18.62 -11.18 2.38
N PRO A 380 -18.99 -10.00 2.90
CA PRO A 380 -20.39 -9.65 3.12
C PRO A 380 -21.20 -9.75 1.83
N ALA A 381 -22.44 -10.22 1.93
CA ALA A 381 -23.32 -10.32 0.76
C ALA A 381 -23.62 -8.95 0.13
N GLU A 382 -23.60 -7.91 0.95
CA GLU A 382 -23.83 -6.53 0.54
C GLU A 382 -22.65 -5.94 -0.23
N LEU A 383 -21.42 -6.49 -0.09
CA LEU A 383 -20.26 -5.97 -0.82
C LEU A 383 -20.42 -6.26 -2.32
N GLY A 384 -20.96 -5.27 -3.01
CA GLY A 384 -21.09 -5.28 -4.46
C GLY A 384 -19.72 -5.24 -5.15
N GLY A 385 -19.70 -5.38 -6.47
CA GLY A 385 -18.51 -5.15 -7.27
C GLY A 385 -18.18 -6.30 -8.22
N ARG A 386 -17.21 -6.04 -9.08
CA ARG A 386 -16.71 -6.97 -10.09
C ARG A 386 -15.86 -8.06 -9.45
N ARG A 387 -16.08 -9.31 -9.82
CA ARG A 387 -15.30 -10.45 -9.34
C ARG A 387 -14.34 -10.95 -10.40
N LEU A 388 -13.09 -11.11 -10.02
CA LEU A 388 -12.02 -11.67 -10.85
C LEU A 388 -11.46 -12.91 -10.15
N THR A 389 -11.44 -14.02 -10.86
CA THR A 389 -10.84 -15.28 -10.37
C THR A 389 -9.35 -15.28 -10.70
N VAL A 390 -8.53 -15.54 -9.67
CA VAL A 390 -7.07 -15.64 -9.78
C VAL A 390 -6.64 -17.08 -9.61
N THR A 391 -6.01 -17.65 -10.65
CA THR A 391 -5.50 -19.04 -10.65
C THR A 391 -4.10 -19.06 -11.26
N LEU A 392 -3.07 -19.50 -10.49
CA LEU A 392 -1.68 -19.75 -10.92
C LEU A 392 -1.15 -18.77 -11.98
N GLY A 393 -1.17 -17.46 -11.67
CA GLY A 393 -0.64 -16.46 -12.59
C GLY A 393 -1.60 -16.01 -13.70
N ASN A 394 -2.85 -16.47 -13.67
CA ASN A 394 -3.89 -16.09 -14.61
C ASN A 394 -5.04 -15.35 -13.89
N VAL A 395 -5.61 -14.36 -14.54
CA VAL A 395 -6.74 -13.58 -14.02
C VAL A 395 -7.85 -13.61 -15.04
N SER A 396 -9.02 -14.13 -14.64
CA SER A 396 -10.21 -14.21 -15.47
C SER A 396 -11.39 -13.54 -14.79
N GLU A 397 -12.31 -12.99 -15.58
CA GLU A 397 -13.57 -12.48 -15.07
C GLU A 397 -14.52 -13.63 -14.81
N GLU A 398 -15.13 -13.70 -13.63
CA GLU A 398 -16.26 -14.60 -13.42
C GLU A 398 -17.41 -14.13 -14.33
N PRO A 399 -18.02 -15.02 -15.15
CA PRO A 399 -19.24 -14.66 -15.85
C PRO A 399 -20.27 -14.23 -14.79
N GLU A 400 -20.89 -13.07 -14.98
CA GLU A 400 -22.02 -12.66 -14.15
C GLU A 400 -22.96 -13.86 -14.03
N SER A 401 -23.18 -14.37 -12.81
CA SER A 401 -24.17 -15.41 -12.58
C SER A 401 -25.51 -14.84 -13.01
N VAL A 402 -26.03 -15.31 -14.12
CA VAL A 402 -27.42 -15.11 -14.52
C VAL A 402 -28.22 -15.59 -13.31
N SER A 403 -28.94 -14.70 -12.64
CA SER A 403 -29.77 -15.04 -11.50
C SER A 403 -30.62 -16.24 -11.89
N GLU A 404 -30.73 -17.25 -11.02
CA GLU A 404 -31.50 -18.48 -11.28
C GLU A 404 -32.94 -18.17 -11.77
N GLU A 405 -33.48 -16.99 -11.50
CA GLU A 405 -34.73 -16.48 -12.03
C GLU A 405 -34.73 -16.26 -13.57
N MET A 406 -33.60 -15.91 -14.21
CA MET A 406 -33.52 -15.80 -15.66
C MET A 406 -33.23 -17.15 -16.34
N ALA A 407 -32.63 -18.08 -15.67
CA ALA A 407 -32.44 -19.44 -16.19
C ALA A 407 -33.78 -20.19 -16.26
N SER A 408 -34.66 -20.01 -15.28
CA SER A 408 -36.02 -20.60 -15.28
C SER A 408 -36.92 -20.02 -16.39
N VAL A 409 -36.76 -18.73 -16.74
CA VAL A 409 -37.53 -18.08 -17.83
C VAL A 409 -37.07 -18.56 -19.21
N VAL A 410 -35.80 -18.94 -19.36
CA VAL A 410 -35.28 -19.49 -20.62
C VAL A 410 -35.68 -20.94 -20.80
N GLU A 411 -35.74 -21.73 -19.73
CA GLU A 411 -36.28 -23.12 -19.79
C GLU A 411 -37.77 -23.17 -20.03
N GLU A 412 -38.56 -22.26 -19.43
CA GLU A 412 -40.01 -22.18 -19.72
C GLU A 412 -40.28 -21.69 -21.17
N SER A 413 -39.44 -20.82 -21.73
CA SER A 413 -39.56 -20.34 -23.11
C SER A 413 -39.09 -21.39 -24.13
N GLY A 414 -38.21 -22.32 -23.78
CA GLY A 414 -37.72 -23.40 -24.62
C GLY A 414 -38.73 -24.51 -24.78
N ASN A 415 -39.52 -24.82 -23.75
CA ASN A 415 -40.56 -25.88 -23.77
C ASN A 415 -41.80 -25.47 -24.55
N VAL A 416 -42.08 -24.20 -24.75
CA VAL A 416 -43.27 -23.74 -25.54
C VAL A 416 -43.03 -23.85 -27.05
N VAL A 417 -41.79 -23.99 -27.52
CA VAL A 417 -41.48 -24.09 -28.97
C VAL A 417 -41.42 -25.55 -29.45
N GLU A 418 -41.30 -26.54 -28.54
CA GLU A 418 -41.31 -27.98 -28.92
C GLU A 418 -42.72 -28.59 -28.97
N GLU A 419 -43.71 -28.02 -28.27
CA GLU A 419 -45.08 -28.52 -28.30
C GLU A 419 -45.91 -28.09 -29.54
N THR A 420 -45.43 -27.19 -30.36
CA THR A 420 -46.15 -26.70 -31.58
C THR A 420 -45.65 -27.34 -32.86
N ARG A 421 -44.81 -28.39 -32.84
CA ARG A 421 -44.31 -29.09 -34.04
C ARG A 421 -44.79 -30.54 -34.23
N SER A 422 -45.75 -31.03 -33.45
CA SER A 422 -46.20 -32.41 -33.55
C SER A 422 -47.60 -32.63 -34.14
N ASP A 423 -48.24 -31.63 -34.69
CA ASP A 423 -49.55 -31.85 -35.37
C ASP A 423 -49.53 -31.27 -36.79
N GLY A 424 -49.47 -32.18 -37.77
CA GLY A 424 -49.78 -31.89 -39.17
C GLY A 424 -48.78 -32.43 -40.19
N GLU A 425 -48.96 -33.63 -40.66
CA GLU A 425 -49.08 -34.03 -42.08
C GLU A 425 -48.87 -35.52 -42.29
N GLU A 426 -49.94 -36.22 -42.27
CA GLU A 426 -50.15 -37.39 -43.12
C GLU A 426 -50.78 -36.86 -44.41
N ASP A 427 -50.22 -37.10 -45.57
CA ASP A 427 -50.84 -37.82 -46.70
C ASP A 427 -50.07 -37.60 -48.01
N GLY A 428 -49.90 -38.71 -48.77
CA GLY A 428 -50.02 -38.68 -50.22
C GLY A 428 -48.77 -38.73 -51.09
N GLY A 429 -48.35 -39.94 -51.49
CA GLY A 429 -48.28 -40.23 -52.89
C GLY A 429 -46.94 -40.23 -53.65
N ASN A 430 -46.45 -41.49 -53.78
CA ASN A 430 -46.03 -42.06 -55.09
C ASN A 430 -44.72 -41.69 -55.82
N ALA A 431 -43.92 -42.72 -56.03
CA ALA A 431 -42.69 -42.83 -56.81
C ALA A 431 -42.92 -42.61 -58.37
N PRO A 432 -41.94 -42.93 -59.25
CA PRO A 432 -40.48 -43.05 -59.24
C PRO A 432 -39.77 -42.41 -60.43
N VAL A 433 -38.50 -42.73 -60.68
CA VAL A 433 -37.74 -42.90 -61.93
C VAL A 433 -36.44 -42.05 -62.05
N ALA A 434 -35.35 -42.73 -61.88
CA ALA A 434 -34.22 -42.99 -62.78
C ALA A 434 -33.41 -41.82 -63.39
N GLY A 435 -32.11 -41.92 -63.31
CA GLY A 435 -31.25 -41.50 -64.36
C GLY A 435 -29.84 -41.00 -63.93
N ASN A 436 -28.96 -41.96 -63.89
CA ASN A 436 -27.63 -42.01 -64.51
C ASN A 436 -26.77 -40.70 -64.66
N GLY A 437 -25.55 -40.85 -64.24
CA GLY A 437 -24.49 -40.61 -65.20
C GLY A 437 -23.23 -39.99 -64.61
N ARG A 438 -22.25 -40.85 -64.41
CA ARG A 438 -20.79 -40.71 -64.69
C ARG A 438 -20.09 -39.40 -64.37
N ALA A 439 -19.06 -39.41 -63.53
CA ALA A 439 -17.67 -39.82 -63.79
C ALA A 439 -16.83 -38.81 -64.58
N ALA A 440 -15.76 -38.37 -63.98
CA ALA A 440 -14.36 -38.39 -64.43
C ALA A 440 -13.63 -37.22 -63.74
N GLU A 441 -12.64 -37.45 -62.90
CA GLU A 441 -11.21 -37.62 -63.22
C GLU A 441 -10.47 -36.34 -63.62
N GLY A 442 -9.36 -36.18 -62.96
CA GLY A 442 -8.14 -35.51 -63.41
C GLY A 442 -7.87 -34.22 -62.58
N GLY A 443 -6.90 -34.11 -61.81
CA GLY A 443 -5.51 -34.52 -61.96
C GLY A 443 -4.64 -33.29 -62.05
N GLY A 444 -3.64 -33.19 -61.18
CA GLY A 444 -2.39 -32.63 -61.58
C GLY A 444 -1.98 -31.27 -61.00
N ASP A 445 -1.02 -31.34 -60.13
CA ASP A 445 0.21 -30.57 -60.01
C ASP A 445 0.26 -29.03 -60.17
N GLY A 446 0.96 -28.44 -59.20
CA GLY A 446 1.54 -27.11 -59.27
C GLY A 446 1.91 -26.63 -57.88
#